data_52547292b8fb6861cef60fec86e657ee
#
_entry.id   52547292b8fb6861cef60fec86e657ee
#
_cell.length_a   1.000
_cell.length_b   1.000
_cell.length_c   1.000
_cell.angle_alpha   90.00
_cell.angle_beta   90.00
_cell.angle_gamma   90.00
#
_symmetry.space_group_name_H-M   'P 1'
#
loop_
_entity.id
_entity.type
_entity.pdbx_description
1 polymer ?
#
loop_
_entity_poly.entity_id
_entity_poly.type
_entity_poly.pdbx_seq_one_letter_code
_entity_poly.pdbx_strand_id
1 'polypeptide(L)'
;TKNNTTLKFTVKGLKNDTTYSFRIRAYKTAGASNVYSDYVRIAGKTRMPNVATFKGSAVSQSAVKLYWSKNDKATGYVIEQYKGGKWTALATTKNNTTLTFTVKGLAKGTAYSFRIKSFRKTGSTTEFSEYTAIKAATDK
;
A
#
# COMPACT_ATOMS: atom_id res chain seq x y z
N THR A 1 -23.20 -16.01 3.96
CA THR A 1 -22.70 -16.88 5.06
C THR A 1 -23.71 -17.97 5.36
N LYS A 2 -23.27 -19.14 5.80
CA LYS A 2 -24.13 -20.30 6.13
C LYS A 2 -24.64 -20.29 7.58
N ASN A 3 -24.20 -19.35 8.40
CA ASN A 3 -24.61 -19.21 9.80
C ASN A 3 -24.62 -17.72 10.21
N ASN A 4 -25.19 -17.44 11.37
CA ASN A 4 -25.30 -16.08 11.94
C ASN A 4 -24.12 -15.67 12.83
N THR A 5 -23.08 -16.49 12.93
CA THR A 5 -21.85 -16.23 13.72
C THR A 5 -20.76 -15.57 12.86
N THR A 6 -20.88 -15.61 11.53
CA THR A 6 -19.93 -14.98 10.61
C THR A 6 -20.23 -13.49 10.51
N LEU A 7 -19.47 -12.66 11.25
CA LEU A 7 -19.66 -11.21 11.35
C LEU A 7 -18.73 -10.41 10.43
N LYS A 8 -17.84 -11.08 9.71
CA LYS A 8 -16.88 -10.46 8.77
C LYS A 8 -16.87 -11.20 7.45
N PHE A 9 -16.80 -10.44 6.36
CA PHE A 9 -16.63 -10.98 5.02
C PHE A 9 -15.66 -10.11 4.23
N THR A 10 -14.66 -10.72 3.58
CA THR A 10 -13.68 -10.03 2.76
C THR A 10 -13.95 -10.30 1.29
N VAL A 11 -14.24 -9.25 0.54
CA VAL A 11 -14.36 -9.30 -0.92
C VAL A 11 -12.96 -9.18 -1.53
N LYS A 12 -12.57 -10.14 -2.36
CA LYS A 12 -11.27 -10.17 -3.05
C LYS A 12 -11.43 -9.92 -4.55
N GLY A 13 -10.30 -9.68 -5.25
CA GLY A 13 -10.30 -9.51 -6.71
C GLY A 13 -10.85 -8.17 -7.19
N LEU A 14 -11.00 -7.19 -6.31
CA LEU A 14 -11.45 -5.85 -6.66
C LEU A 14 -10.34 -5.06 -7.35
N LYS A 15 -10.70 -4.21 -8.32
CA LYS A 15 -9.77 -3.25 -8.94
C LYS A 15 -9.34 -2.20 -7.92
N ASN A 16 -8.07 -1.78 -8.00
CA ASN A 16 -7.55 -0.70 -7.17
C ASN A 16 -8.21 0.65 -7.50
N ASP A 17 -8.23 1.56 -6.52
CA ASP A 17 -8.72 2.93 -6.65
C ASP A 17 -10.16 3.03 -7.21
N THR A 18 -11.00 2.06 -6.86
CA THR A 18 -12.36 1.90 -7.39
C THR A 18 -13.36 1.89 -6.25
N THR A 19 -14.45 2.65 -6.40
CA THR A 19 -15.56 2.63 -5.45
C THR A 19 -16.52 1.50 -5.79
N TYR A 20 -16.85 0.72 -4.78
CA TYR A 20 -17.82 -0.37 -4.86
C TYR A 20 -18.96 -0.14 -3.88
N SER A 21 -20.17 -0.52 -4.28
CA SER A 21 -21.33 -0.56 -3.41
C SER A 21 -21.66 -2.00 -3.06
N PHE A 22 -21.89 -2.27 -1.80
CA PHE A 22 -22.26 -3.56 -1.26
C PHE A 22 -23.58 -3.47 -0.55
N ARG A 23 -24.28 -4.59 -0.47
CA ARG A 23 -25.48 -4.72 0.34
C ARG A 23 -25.49 -6.07 1.05
N ILE A 24 -26.05 -6.11 2.24
CA ILE A 24 -26.23 -7.32 3.04
C ILE A 24 -27.65 -7.37 3.54
N ARG A 25 -28.21 -8.55 3.68
CA ARG A 25 -29.47 -8.82 4.39
C ARG A 25 -29.36 -10.14 5.16
N ALA A 26 -30.12 -10.26 6.22
CA ALA A 26 -30.30 -11.51 6.93
C ALA A 26 -31.36 -12.37 6.25
N TYR A 27 -31.31 -13.68 6.49
CA TYR A 27 -32.38 -14.59 6.13
C TYR A 27 -32.59 -15.65 7.22
N LYS A 28 -33.82 -16.14 7.31
CA LYS A 28 -34.21 -17.28 8.15
C LYS A 28 -34.95 -18.27 7.25
N THR A 29 -34.56 -19.53 7.30
CA THR A 29 -35.28 -20.61 6.61
C THR A 29 -36.52 -20.98 7.43
N ALA A 30 -37.67 -20.97 6.78
CA ALA A 30 -38.97 -21.35 7.34
C ALA A 30 -39.61 -22.41 6.41
N GLY A 31 -39.49 -23.67 6.79
CA GLY A 31 -39.91 -24.79 5.92
C GLY A 31 -39.09 -24.86 4.63
N ALA A 32 -39.76 -24.88 3.48
CA ALA A 32 -39.13 -24.90 2.16
C ALA A 32 -38.77 -23.49 1.62
N SER A 33 -39.04 -22.41 2.38
CA SER A 33 -38.87 -21.03 1.92
C SER A 33 -37.93 -20.26 2.85
N ASN A 34 -37.33 -19.17 2.32
CA ASN A 34 -36.52 -18.23 3.09
C ASN A 34 -37.29 -16.92 3.28
N VAL A 35 -37.27 -16.39 4.50
CA VAL A 35 -37.75 -15.04 4.84
C VAL A 35 -36.51 -14.13 4.99
N TYR A 36 -36.55 -12.95 4.42
CA TYR A 36 -35.44 -12.02 4.33
C TYR A 36 -35.73 -10.71 5.05
N SER A 37 -34.69 -10.12 5.66
CA SER A 37 -34.74 -8.73 6.10
C SER A 37 -34.56 -7.77 4.92
N ASP A 38 -34.78 -6.48 5.18
CA ASP A 38 -34.34 -5.43 4.28
C ASP A 38 -32.82 -5.44 4.08
N TYR A 39 -32.37 -4.82 2.99
CA TYR A 39 -30.95 -4.65 2.73
C TYR A 39 -30.35 -3.47 3.48
N VAL A 40 -29.22 -3.70 4.11
CA VAL A 40 -28.31 -2.63 4.54
C VAL A 40 -27.28 -2.42 3.46
N ARG A 41 -26.98 -1.16 3.08
CA ARG A 41 -26.06 -0.78 2.02
C ARG A 41 -24.84 -0.07 2.60
N ILE A 42 -23.67 -0.32 1.98
CA ILE A 42 -22.40 0.38 2.27
C ILE A 42 -21.65 0.60 0.97
N ALA A 43 -20.98 1.76 0.86
CA ALA A 43 -20.00 2.00 -0.19
C ALA A 43 -18.59 2.01 0.42
N GLY A 44 -17.63 1.46 -0.33
CA GLY A 44 -16.22 1.45 0.06
C GLY A 44 -15.33 1.61 -1.17
N LYS A 45 -14.25 2.36 -1.01
CA LYS A 45 -13.24 2.56 -2.06
C LYS A 45 -12.01 1.72 -1.76
N THR A 46 -11.52 0.99 -2.77
CA THR A 46 -10.24 0.29 -2.68
C THR A 46 -9.08 1.29 -2.72
N ARG A 47 -7.95 0.90 -2.13
CA ARG A 47 -6.75 1.76 -2.09
C ARG A 47 -6.15 1.96 -3.46
N MET A 48 -5.29 2.99 -3.59
CA MET A 48 -4.46 3.22 -4.77
C MET A 48 -3.56 2.00 -5.05
N PRO A 49 -3.15 1.80 -6.32
CA PRO A 49 -2.13 0.80 -6.65
C PRO A 49 -0.85 1.03 -5.85
N ASN A 50 -0.22 -0.06 -5.41
CA ASN A 50 1.11 0.00 -4.83
C ASN A 50 2.14 0.41 -5.88
N VAL A 51 3.31 0.84 -5.45
CA VAL A 51 4.47 1.01 -6.34
C VAL A 51 4.84 -0.38 -6.88
N ALA A 52 4.68 -0.58 -8.20
CA ALA A 52 4.77 -1.90 -8.83
C ALA A 52 6.21 -2.45 -8.83
N THR A 53 7.21 -1.56 -9.06
CA THR A 53 8.62 -1.90 -9.02
C THR A 53 9.30 -1.04 -7.97
N PHE A 54 10.00 -1.65 -7.04
CA PHE A 54 10.87 -0.96 -6.10
C PHE A 54 12.15 -1.79 -5.95
N LYS A 55 13.29 -1.20 -6.27
CA LYS A 55 14.60 -1.88 -6.27
C LYS A 55 15.66 -0.96 -5.67
N GLY A 56 16.77 -1.55 -5.26
CA GLY A 56 17.93 -0.83 -4.76
C GLY A 56 19.21 -1.50 -5.27
N SER A 57 20.21 -0.69 -5.59
CA SER A 57 21.56 -1.14 -5.96
C SER A 57 22.61 -0.34 -5.22
N ALA A 58 23.71 -0.98 -4.84
CA ALA A 58 24.88 -0.29 -4.38
C ALA A 58 25.38 0.70 -5.45
N VAL A 59 25.86 1.85 -5.01
CA VAL A 59 26.57 2.82 -5.84
C VAL A 59 27.95 3.14 -5.26
N SER A 60 28.19 2.70 -4.03
CA SER A 60 29.49 2.72 -3.35
C SER A 60 29.42 1.91 -2.05
N GLN A 61 30.56 1.84 -1.32
CA GLN A 61 30.62 1.25 0.01
C GLN A 61 29.78 1.97 1.07
N SER A 62 29.29 3.18 0.79
CA SER A 62 28.52 4.00 1.73
C SER A 62 27.20 4.52 1.18
N ALA A 63 26.77 4.05 0.00
CA ALA A 63 25.54 4.54 -0.62
C ALA A 63 24.79 3.47 -1.41
N VAL A 64 23.47 3.54 -1.36
CA VAL A 64 22.52 2.73 -2.14
C VAL A 64 21.60 3.67 -2.92
N LYS A 65 21.44 3.43 -4.21
CA LYS A 65 20.46 4.08 -5.07
C LYS A 65 19.18 3.25 -5.09
N LEU A 66 18.09 3.86 -4.67
CA LEU A 66 16.74 3.33 -4.76
C LEU A 66 16.08 3.84 -6.04
N TYR A 67 15.31 3.01 -6.70
CA TYR A 67 14.52 3.38 -7.89
C TYR A 67 13.22 2.59 -7.95
N TRP A 68 12.19 3.23 -8.54
CA TRP A 68 10.84 2.68 -8.58
C TRP A 68 10.08 3.07 -9.84
N SER A 69 9.02 2.32 -10.14
CA SER A 69 8.11 2.63 -11.24
C SER A 69 7.19 3.78 -10.89
N LYS A 70 6.85 4.59 -11.90
CA LYS A 70 5.85 5.65 -11.79
C LYS A 70 4.48 5.07 -11.44
N ASN A 71 3.77 5.75 -10.54
CA ASN A 71 2.35 5.56 -10.31
C ASN A 71 1.61 6.81 -10.81
N ASP A 72 0.90 6.69 -11.93
CA ASP A 72 0.19 7.81 -12.56
C ASP A 72 -0.95 8.38 -11.69
N LYS A 73 -1.43 7.63 -10.72
CA LYS A 73 -2.44 8.08 -9.76
C LYS A 73 -1.87 8.84 -8.56
N ALA A 74 -0.54 8.88 -8.41
CA ALA A 74 0.12 9.49 -7.27
C ALA A 74 0.45 10.96 -7.50
N THR A 75 0.47 11.73 -6.41
CA THR A 75 1.11 13.05 -6.35
C THR A 75 2.61 12.92 -6.07
N GLY A 76 3.00 11.90 -5.28
CA GLY A 76 4.39 11.65 -4.93
C GLY A 76 4.56 10.37 -4.12
N TYR A 77 5.75 10.22 -3.50
CA TYR A 77 6.16 9.02 -2.78
C TYR A 77 6.75 9.35 -1.44
N VAL A 78 6.57 8.45 -0.47
CA VAL A 78 7.25 8.46 0.84
C VAL A 78 8.19 7.27 0.87
N ILE A 79 9.46 7.52 1.13
CA ILE A 79 10.53 6.53 1.23
C ILE A 79 11.00 6.45 2.68
N GLU A 80 11.11 5.25 3.21
CA GLU A 80 11.54 5.01 4.59
C GLU A 80 12.61 3.91 4.66
N GLN A 81 13.46 3.99 5.68
CA GLN A 81 14.46 3.00 6.06
C GLN A 81 14.12 2.41 7.43
N TYR A 82 14.33 1.12 7.59
CA TYR A 82 14.28 0.48 8.91
C TYR A 82 15.60 0.70 9.64
N LYS A 83 15.54 1.41 10.76
CA LYS A 83 16.72 1.74 11.59
C LYS A 83 16.31 1.77 13.07
N GLY A 84 17.12 1.13 13.92
CA GLY A 84 16.89 1.14 15.38
C GLY A 84 15.51 0.57 15.78
N GLY A 85 15.06 -0.53 15.16
CA GLY A 85 13.79 -1.18 15.49
C GLY A 85 12.54 -0.52 14.91
N LYS A 86 12.66 0.57 14.12
CA LYS A 86 11.53 1.32 13.56
C LYS A 86 11.77 1.80 12.13
N TRP A 87 10.68 2.08 11.43
CA TRP A 87 10.72 2.73 10.11
C TRP A 87 10.88 4.24 10.30
N THR A 88 11.89 4.81 9.62
CA THR A 88 12.23 6.23 9.68
C THR A 88 12.15 6.81 8.27
N ALA A 89 11.48 7.95 8.13
CA ALA A 89 11.37 8.64 6.85
C ALA A 89 12.74 9.13 6.36
N LEU A 90 13.04 8.82 5.09
CA LEU A 90 14.23 9.32 4.38
C LEU A 90 13.88 10.50 3.50
N ALA A 91 12.80 10.40 2.74
CA ALA A 91 12.38 11.42 1.82
C ALA A 91 10.88 11.34 1.50
N THR A 92 10.32 12.50 1.14
CA THR A 92 9.00 12.61 0.50
C THR A 92 9.18 13.40 -0.79
N THR A 93 8.81 12.82 -1.93
CA THR A 93 8.92 13.51 -3.22
C THR A 93 7.76 14.49 -3.39
N LYS A 94 8.00 15.59 -4.12
CA LYS A 94 6.97 16.61 -4.39
C LYS A 94 6.13 16.32 -5.63
N ASN A 95 6.51 15.30 -6.41
CA ASN A 95 5.82 14.91 -7.65
C ASN A 95 5.99 13.40 -7.91
N ASN A 96 5.26 12.87 -8.86
CA ASN A 96 5.30 11.45 -9.24
C ASN A 96 6.31 11.14 -10.36
N THR A 97 7.08 12.12 -10.81
CA THR A 97 8.13 11.95 -11.83
C THR A 97 9.52 11.76 -11.23
N THR A 98 9.69 12.04 -9.93
CA THR A 98 10.90 11.67 -9.18
C THR A 98 10.84 10.18 -8.90
N LEU A 99 11.69 9.40 -9.57
CA LEU A 99 11.66 7.93 -9.56
C LEU A 99 12.94 7.30 -8.98
N THR A 100 13.83 8.11 -8.43
CA THR A 100 15.06 7.63 -7.78
C THR A 100 15.38 8.45 -6.53
N PHE A 101 16.08 7.81 -5.59
CA PHE A 101 16.64 8.45 -4.41
C PHE A 101 17.92 7.74 -3.97
N THR A 102 18.97 8.49 -3.67
CA THR A 102 20.24 7.93 -3.20
C THR A 102 20.38 8.12 -1.69
N VAL A 103 20.45 7.02 -0.97
CA VAL A 103 20.72 6.98 0.46
C VAL A 103 22.23 6.94 0.65
N LYS A 104 22.78 7.90 1.42
CA LYS A 104 24.21 8.05 1.71
C LYS A 104 24.50 7.86 3.20
N GLY A 105 25.77 7.74 3.55
CA GLY A 105 26.20 7.60 4.95
C GLY A 105 25.89 6.22 5.56
N LEU A 106 25.84 5.20 4.71
CA LEU A 106 25.62 3.82 5.10
C LEU A 106 26.95 3.12 5.44
N ALA A 107 26.91 2.09 6.27
CA ALA A 107 28.09 1.27 6.56
C ALA A 107 28.41 0.37 5.36
N LYS A 108 29.71 0.12 5.14
CA LYS A 108 30.25 -0.76 4.12
C LYS A 108 29.77 -2.20 4.28
N GLY A 109 29.45 -2.86 3.14
CA GLY A 109 29.08 -4.27 3.11
C GLY A 109 27.83 -4.63 3.90
N THR A 110 26.95 -3.66 4.14
CA THR A 110 25.81 -3.80 5.06
C THR A 110 24.49 -3.78 4.31
N ALA A 111 23.59 -4.72 4.66
CA ALA A 111 22.24 -4.78 4.12
C ALA A 111 21.26 -3.93 4.92
N TYR A 112 20.44 -3.19 4.20
CA TYR A 112 19.43 -2.29 4.75
C TYR A 112 18.04 -2.63 4.21
N SER A 113 17.02 -2.42 5.03
CA SER A 113 15.62 -2.57 4.60
C SER A 113 15.03 -1.20 4.30
N PHE A 114 14.39 -1.09 3.14
CA PHE A 114 13.70 0.10 2.68
C PHE A 114 12.26 -0.23 2.32
N ARG A 115 11.38 0.75 2.44
CA ARG A 115 10.01 0.66 1.93
C ARG A 115 9.56 1.97 1.31
N ILE A 116 8.63 1.87 0.38
CA ILE A 116 8.05 3.00 -0.33
C ILE A 116 6.53 2.85 -0.38
N LYS A 117 5.82 3.95 -0.27
CA LYS A 117 4.40 4.06 -0.62
C LYS A 117 4.19 5.29 -1.48
N SER A 118 3.21 5.23 -2.36
CA SER A 118 2.73 6.42 -3.07
C SER A 118 1.65 7.13 -2.26
N PHE A 119 1.50 8.43 -2.49
CA PHE A 119 0.38 9.20 -1.96
C PHE A 119 -0.28 10.04 -3.06
N ARG A 120 -1.57 10.30 -2.91
CA ARG A 120 -2.34 11.24 -3.72
C ARG A 120 -2.95 12.29 -2.81
N LYS A 121 -2.69 13.56 -3.14
CA LYS A 121 -3.27 14.70 -2.46
C LYS A 121 -4.40 15.29 -3.31
N THR A 122 -5.59 15.40 -2.73
CA THR A 122 -6.77 16.01 -3.35
C THR A 122 -7.36 17.01 -2.38
N GLY A 123 -7.13 18.31 -2.62
CA GLY A 123 -7.47 19.35 -1.65
C GLY A 123 -6.75 19.13 -0.32
N SER A 124 -7.50 19.03 0.76
CA SER A 124 -6.99 18.77 2.12
C SER A 124 -6.79 17.27 2.43
N THR A 125 -7.27 16.36 1.58
CA THR A 125 -7.22 14.92 1.81
C THR A 125 -5.97 14.31 1.21
N THR A 126 -5.32 13.40 1.95
CA THR A 126 -4.20 12.59 1.46
C THR A 126 -4.54 11.11 1.58
N GLU A 127 -4.53 10.43 0.44
CA GLU A 127 -4.68 8.97 0.34
C GLU A 127 -3.33 8.32 0.12
N PHE A 128 -3.11 7.11 0.66
CA PHE A 128 -1.87 6.35 0.53
C PHE A 128 -2.13 4.97 -0.06
N SER A 129 -1.16 4.47 -0.85
CA SER A 129 -1.06 3.05 -1.18
C SER A 129 -0.56 2.25 0.03
N GLU A 130 -0.57 0.91 -0.08
CA GLU A 130 0.24 0.07 0.80
C GLU A 130 1.73 0.27 0.52
N TYR A 131 2.57 -0.19 1.43
CA TYR A 131 4.02 -0.19 1.25
C TYR A 131 4.48 -1.32 0.34
N THR A 132 5.47 -1.04 -0.49
CA THR A 132 6.34 -2.03 -1.13
C THR A 132 7.70 -1.96 -0.45
N ALA A 133 8.25 -3.10 -0.03
CA ALA A 133 9.49 -3.17 0.73
C ALA A 133 10.56 -4.00 0.01
N ILE A 134 11.83 -3.63 0.24
CA ILE A 134 13.00 -4.35 -0.30
C ILE A 134 14.13 -4.40 0.73
N LYS A 135 15.13 -5.24 0.45
CA LYS A 135 16.48 -5.15 1.04
C LYS A 135 17.48 -4.79 -0.05
N ALA A 136 18.43 -3.93 0.29
CA ALA A 136 19.56 -3.59 -0.58
C ALA A 136 20.81 -3.36 0.29
N ALA A 137 21.99 -3.68 -0.25
CA ALA A 137 23.27 -3.59 0.47
C ALA A 137 24.20 -2.60 -0.22
N THR A 138 25.15 -2.05 0.54
CA THR A 138 26.32 -1.32 0.04
C THR A 138 27.37 -2.30 -0.49
N ASP A 139 28.29 -1.80 -1.28
CA ASP A 139 29.46 -2.57 -1.72
C ASP A 139 30.34 -3.01 -0.51
N LYS A 140 31.02 -4.16 -0.68
CA LYS A 140 31.98 -4.71 0.29
C LYS A 140 33.30 -3.97 0.29
#